data_ada152b39ecb09e10e455177f15869a6
#
_entry.id   ada152b39ecb09e10e455177f15869a6
#
_cell.length_a   1.000
_cell.length_b   1.000
_cell.length_c   1.000
_cell.angle_alpha   90.00
_cell.angle_beta   90.00
_cell.angle_gamma   90.00
#
_symmetry.space_group_name_H-M   'P 1'
#
loop_
_entity.id
_entity.type
_entity.pdbx_description
1 polymer ?
#
loop_
_entity_poly.entity_id
_entity_poly.type
_entity_poly.pdbx_seq_one_letter_code
_entity_poly.pdbx_strand_id
1 'polypeptide(L)'
;MRRSLRTLAVTAAAFATALFAAAPASAEVEPGGWTSISPTFTVQERGCGQVDNLTFRLTCSTASGDQRAERRYATYTGGTRQFEGYFRIASMSGTRISLKQTFHESGSGPYFMLAGERGGRLYAVHGGTTLSNAGTVGATVRVNTVHQVGSQHRTYINGSLVHTYSSPGGSFYDKFGAYRTNSGAGPATVVWSGVQFWRR
;
A
#
# COMPACT_ATOMS: atom_id res chain seq x y z
N MET A 1 12.80 76.25 15.61
CA MET A 1 13.51 74.99 15.66
C MET A 1 12.51 73.86 16.00
N ARG A 2 12.11 73.02 15.02
CA ARG A 2 11.22 71.88 15.23
C ARG A 2 12.08 70.61 15.11
N ARG A 3 12.17 69.82 16.20
CA ARG A 3 12.86 68.54 16.23
C ARG A 3 11.85 67.43 15.82
N SER A 4 12.13 66.76 14.70
CA SER A 4 11.40 65.53 14.28
C SER A 4 11.91 64.36 15.06
N LEU A 5 11.02 63.67 15.80
CA LEU A 5 11.29 62.34 16.35
C LEU A 5 11.03 61.33 15.23
N ARG A 6 12.03 60.53 14.92
CA ARG A 6 11.93 59.36 14.04
C ARG A 6 11.67 58.13 14.91
N THR A 7 10.50 57.55 14.77
CA THR A 7 10.10 56.29 15.41
C THR A 7 10.71 55.14 14.60
N LEU A 8 11.59 54.36 15.20
CA LEU A 8 12.05 53.08 14.63
C LEU A 8 11.00 52.00 14.90
N ALA A 9 10.43 51.45 13.84
CA ALA A 9 9.60 50.25 13.93
C ALA A 9 10.52 49.01 13.89
N VAL A 10 10.53 48.25 14.97
CA VAL A 10 11.20 46.94 15.05
C VAL A 10 10.21 45.86 14.60
N THR A 11 10.46 45.31 13.43
CA THR A 11 9.68 44.18 12.91
C THR A 11 10.22 42.88 13.51
N ALA A 12 9.46 42.24 14.40
CA ALA A 12 9.77 40.92 14.93
C ALA A 12 9.36 39.87 13.89
N ALA A 13 10.33 39.20 13.28
CA ALA A 13 10.08 38.04 12.42
C ALA A 13 9.82 36.80 13.30
N ALA A 14 8.61 36.32 13.32
CA ALA A 14 8.25 35.06 13.97
C ALA A 14 8.70 33.89 13.08
N PHE A 15 9.71 33.14 13.51
CA PHE A 15 10.09 31.87 12.91
C PHE A 15 9.09 30.79 13.36
N ALA A 16 8.22 30.37 12.47
CA ALA A 16 7.37 29.19 12.68
C ALA A 16 8.25 27.94 12.50
N THR A 17 8.64 27.32 13.61
CA THR A 17 9.26 25.98 13.60
C THR A 17 8.18 24.96 13.28
N ALA A 18 8.20 24.42 12.07
CA ALA A 18 7.39 23.28 11.70
C ALA A 18 7.86 22.05 12.51
N LEU A 19 7.09 21.66 13.51
CA LEU A 19 7.24 20.37 14.18
C LEU A 19 6.89 19.27 13.16
N PHE A 20 7.90 18.66 12.56
CA PHE A 20 7.72 17.39 11.88
C PHE A 20 7.38 16.33 12.95
N ALA A 21 6.12 15.97 13.05
CA ALA A 21 5.72 14.80 13.82
C ALA A 21 6.47 13.60 13.21
N ALA A 22 7.37 12.99 13.97
CA ALA A 22 8.00 11.74 13.60
C ALA A 22 6.88 10.74 13.31
N ALA A 23 6.91 10.12 12.13
CA ALA A 23 6.00 9.02 11.83
C ALA A 23 6.15 7.98 12.96
N PRO A 24 5.04 7.45 13.51
CA PRO A 24 5.13 6.45 14.55
C PRO A 24 6.02 5.31 14.07
N ALA A 25 6.96 4.88 14.91
CA ALA A 25 7.80 3.74 14.61
C ALA A 25 6.86 2.59 14.20
N SER A 26 7.07 2.04 13.00
CA SER A 26 6.28 0.95 12.46
C SER A 26 6.41 -0.24 13.42
N ALA A 27 5.33 -0.56 14.12
CA ALA A 27 5.29 -1.67 15.04
C ALA A 27 4.93 -2.94 14.28
N GLU A 28 5.66 -4.00 14.54
CA GLU A 28 5.28 -5.34 14.10
C GLU A 28 3.83 -5.63 14.50
N VAL A 29 3.01 -6.10 13.56
CA VAL A 29 1.57 -6.34 13.84
C VAL A 29 1.34 -7.56 14.71
N GLU A 30 2.31 -8.48 14.74
CA GLU A 30 2.32 -9.66 15.61
C GLU A 30 3.58 -9.69 16.47
N PRO A 31 3.47 -10.06 17.75
CA PRO A 31 4.65 -10.23 18.60
C PRO A 31 5.53 -11.38 18.11
N GLY A 32 6.82 -11.30 18.41
CA GLY A 32 7.81 -12.33 18.08
C GLY A 32 9.10 -11.77 17.51
N GLY A 33 10.17 -12.56 17.53
CA GLY A 33 11.50 -12.15 17.11
C GLY A 33 11.61 -11.92 15.59
N TRP A 34 11.12 -10.79 15.11
CA TRP A 34 11.18 -10.41 13.71
C TRP A 34 12.54 -9.81 13.34
N THR A 35 13.05 -10.17 12.19
CA THR A 35 14.23 -9.54 11.58
C THR A 35 13.76 -8.70 10.39
N SER A 36 14.06 -7.40 10.42
CA SER A 36 13.81 -6.51 9.29
C SER A 36 14.63 -6.95 8.08
N ILE A 37 14.04 -6.90 6.90
CA ILE A 37 14.68 -7.26 5.63
C ILE A 37 14.35 -6.22 4.56
N SER A 38 15.24 -6.10 3.57
CA SER A 38 15.05 -5.24 2.40
C SER A 38 15.08 -6.10 1.12
N PRO A 39 13.98 -6.79 0.78
CA PRO A 39 13.96 -7.63 -0.41
C PRO A 39 14.07 -6.78 -1.67
N THR A 40 14.80 -7.28 -2.66
CA THR A 40 14.87 -6.66 -3.98
C THR A 40 13.52 -6.69 -4.67
N PHE A 41 13.30 -5.77 -5.59
CA PHE A 41 12.07 -5.71 -6.37
C PHE A 41 12.33 -5.32 -7.83
N THR A 42 11.35 -5.62 -8.67
CA THR A 42 11.26 -5.12 -10.04
C THR A 42 10.00 -4.26 -10.17
N VAL A 43 10.10 -3.19 -10.95
CA VAL A 43 8.94 -2.38 -11.34
C VAL A 43 8.24 -3.09 -12.48
N GLN A 44 6.92 -3.16 -12.40
CA GLN A 44 6.05 -3.74 -13.41
C GLN A 44 5.07 -2.68 -13.91
N GLU A 45 5.30 -2.20 -15.10
CA GLU A 45 4.42 -1.31 -15.84
C GLU A 45 3.83 -2.06 -17.03
N ARG A 46 2.51 -1.97 -17.21
CA ARG A 46 1.81 -2.57 -18.34
C ARG A 46 0.61 -1.71 -18.72
N GLY A 47 0.42 -1.57 -20.04
CA GLY A 47 -0.64 -0.73 -20.60
C GLY A 47 -0.41 0.74 -20.23
N CYS A 48 -1.34 1.33 -19.49
CA CYS A 48 -1.23 2.71 -19.03
C CYS A 48 -0.67 2.85 -17.61
N GLY A 49 0.00 1.82 -17.09
CA GLY A 49 0.62 1.86 -15.78
C GLY A 49 1.90 2.69 -15.78
N GLN A 50 2.08 3.49 -14.72
CA GLN A 50 3.27 4.30 -14.47
C GLN A 50 3.64 4.24 -12.99
N VAL A 51 4.91 4.02 -12.69
CA VAL A 51 5.46 3.96 -11.32
C VAL A 51 6.48 5.08 -11.13
N ASP A 52 6.20 5.94 -10.18
CA ASP A 52 7.11 6.98 -9.74
C ASP A 52 7.35 6.83 -8.24
N ASN A 53 8.48 6.24 -7.89
CA ASN A 53 8.82 5.83 -6.52
C ASN A 53 7.70 4.99 -5.88
N LEU A 54 6.95 5.52 -4.91
CA LEU A 54 5.81 4.88 -4.25
C LEU A 54 4.46 5.43 -4.70
N THR A 55 4.44 6.13 -5.84
CA THR A 55 3.22 6.59 -6.51
C THR A 55 2.97 5.74 -7.75
N PHE A 56 1.82 5.10 -7.78
CA PHE A 56 1.39 4.15 -8.81
C PHE A 56 0.17 4.72 -9.52
N ARG A 57 0.28 4.92 -10.85
CA ARG A 57 -0.77 5.53 -11.66
C ARG A 57 -1.24 4.58 -12.76
N LEU A 58 -2.54 4.54 -12.96
CA LEU A 58 -3.17 3.99 -14.18
C LEU A 58 -3.82 5.17 -14.88
N THR A 59 -3.31 5.56 -16.05
CA THR A 59 -3.66 6.84 -16.69
C THR A 59 -4.80 6.75 -17.70
N CYS A 60 -5.18 5.56 -18.17
CA CYS A 60 -6.22 5.42 -19.17
C CYS A 60 -7.65 5.45 -18.60
N SER A 61 -8.55 6.07 -19.37
CA SER A 61 -9.99 6.11 -19.09
C SER A 61 -10.70 4.79 -19.42
N THR A 62 -10.19 4.05 -20.41
CA THR A 62 -10.69 2.74 -20.82
C THR A 62 -9.64 1.68 -20.55
N ALA A 63 -10.06 0.47 -20.18
CA ALA A 63 -9.16 -0.65 -20.05
C ALA A 63 -9.47 -1.69 -21.13
N SER A 64 -8.47 -2.02 -21.92
CA SER A 64 -8.42 -3.27 -22.68
C SER A 64 -7.29 -4.12 -22.08
N GLY A 65 -7.64 -5.27 -21.51
CA GLY A 65 -6.68 -6.12 -20.83
C GLY A 65 -6.21 -5.58 -19.48
N ASP A 66 -5.15 -6.16 -18.96
CA ASP A 66 -4.57 -5.82 -17.67
C ASP A 66 -3.79 -4.51 -17.73
N GLN A 67 -4.05 -3.64 -16.78
CA GLN A 67 -3.31 -2.41 -16.54
C GLN A 67 -2.56 -2.52 -15.23
N ARG A 68 -1.27 -2.21 -15.21
CA ARG A 68 -0.39 -2.48 -14.07
C ARG A 68 0.61 -1.37 -13.83
N ALA A 69 0.67 -0.92 -12.61
CA ALA A 69 1.73 -0.12 -12.02
C ALA A 69 2.03 -0.73 -10.65
N GLU A 70 3.05 -1.58 -10.53
CA GLU A 70 3.32 -2.37 -9.34
C GLU A 70 4.82 -2.54 -9.09
N ARG A 71 5.20 -2.83 -7.83
CA ARG A 71 6.48 -3.45 -7.47
C ARG A 71 6.25 -4.93 -7.19
N ARG A 72 7.03 -5.81 -7.85
CA ARG A 72 7.12 -7.25 -7.56
C ARG A 72 8.40 -7.50 -6.79
N TYR A 73 8.27 -8.05 -5.60
CA TYR A 73 9.39 -8.36 -4.72
C TYR A 73 9.96 -9.75 -4.97
N ALA A 74 11.21 -9.96 -4.50
CA ALA A 74 11.90 -11.24 -4.61
C ALA A 74 11.07 -12.39 -4.02
N THR A 75 11.13 -13.54 -4.66
CA THR A 75 10.48 -14.77 -4.23
C THR A 75 11.07 -15.25 -2.89
N TYR A 76 10.21 -15.80 -2.04
CA TYR A 76 10.59 -16.47 -0.79
C TYR A 76 9.96 -17.85 -0.69
N THR A 77 10.68 -18.77 -0.05
CA THR A 77 10.24 -20.16 0.18
C THR A 77 10.36 -20.46 1.67
N GLY A 78 9.26 -20.91 2.27
CA GLY A 78 9.21 -21.26 3.69
C GLY A 78 9.35 -20.09 4.67
N GLY A 79 9.29 -20.39 5.96
CA GLY A 79 9.35 -19.42 7.05
C GLY A 79 8.11 -18.52 7.13
N THR A 80 8.23 -17.48 7.94
CA THR A 80 7.17 -16.47 8.08
C THR A 80 7.66 -15.13 7.55
N ARG A 81 6.82 -14.46 6.75
CA ARG A 81 7.06 -13.12 6.21
C ARG A 81 5.99 -12.16 6.68
N GLN A 82 6.40 -10.96 7.05
CA GLN A 82 5.48 -9.86 7.29
C GLN A 82 5.77 -8.73 6.31
N PHE A 83 4.69 -8.18 5.75
CA PHE A 83 4.66 -6.93 5.01
C PHE A 83 3.88 -5.90 5.82
N GLU A 84 4.33 -4.66 5.79
CA GLU A 84 3.56 -3.49 6.20
C GLU A 84 3.66 -2.41 5.13
N GLY A 85 2.60 -1.64 4.99
CA GLY A 85 2.58 -0.43 4.20
C GLY A 85 1.32 0.36 4.46
N TYR A 86 1.40 1.67 4.21
CA TYR A 86 0.27 2.58 4.23
C TYR A 86 -0.07 2.95 2.80
N PHE A 87 -1.30 2.73 2.38
CA PHE A 87 -1.76 3.21 1.09
C PHE A 87 -2.80 4.30 1.23
N ARG A 88 -2.87 5.15 0.21
CA ARG A 88 -3.93 6.12 -0.01
C ARG A 88 -4.33 6.06 -1.48
N ILE A 89 -5.60 5.75 -1.76
CA ILE A 89 -6.16 5.93 -3.10
C ILE A 89 -6.35 7.44 -3.28
N ALA A 90 -5.38 8.11 -3.91
CA ALA A 90 -5.38 9.56 -4.06
C ALA A 90 -6.48 10.02 -5.02
N SER A 91 -6.74 9.22 -6.07
CA SER A 91 -7.84 9.42 -7.01
C SER A 91 -8.24 8.09 -7.64
N MET A 92 -9.53 7.93 -7.97
CA MET A 92 -10.04 6.79 -8.70
C MET A 92 -11.35 7.16 -9.39
N SER A 93 -11.40 7.10 -10.70
CA SER A 93 -12.62 7.31 -11.50
C SER A 93 -13.32 5.98 -11.79
N GLY A 94 -12.59 4.88 -11.83
CA GLY A 94 -13.13 3.53 -11.98
C GLY A 94 -13.83 3.02 -10.73
N THR A 95 -14.32 1.78 -10.78
CA THR A 95 -15.09 1.18 -9.70
C THR A 95 -14.23 0.50 -8.65
N ARG A 96 -13.09 -0.08 -9.05
CA ARG A 96 -12.19 -0.84 -8.17
C ARG A 96 -10.74 -0.81 -8.64
N ILE A 97 -9.82 -1.10 -7.70
CA ILE A 97 -8.39 -1.26 -7.94
C ILE A 97 -7.81 -2.30 -7.00
N SER A 98 -6.88 -3.12 -7.48
CA SER A 98 -6.12 -4.04 -6.65
C SER A 98 -4.88 -3.34 -6.11
N LEU A 99 -4.59 -3.54 -4.83
CA LEU A 99 -3.62 -2.76 -4.05
C LEU A 99 -2.41 -3.59 -3.61
N LYS A 100 -2.67 -4.79 -3.03
CA LYS A 100 -1.65 -5.70 -2.52
C LYS A 100 -1.97 -7.11 -2.97
N GLN A 101 -0.95 -7.85 -3.38
CA GLN A 101 -1.10 -9.24 -3.82
C GLN A 101 0.02 -10.10 -3.22
N THR A 102 -0.30 -11.36 -2.92
CA THR A 102 0.66 -12.43 -2.63
C THR A 102 0.40 -13.55 -3.63
N PHE A 103 1.41 -13.89 -4.42
CA PHE A 103 1.35 -14.93 -5.45
C PHE A 103 2.02 -16.20 -4.97
N HIS A 104 1.42 -17.34 -5.24
CA HIS A 104 2.11 -18.62 -5.29
C HIS A 104 2.83 -18.74 -6.64
N GLU A 105 4.12 -19.05 -6.66
CA GLU A 105 4.95 -18.93 -7.88
C GLU A 105 4.51 -19.90 -9.00
N SER A 106 4.00 -21.07 -8.64
CA SER A 106 3.45 -22.06 -9.60
C SER A 106 1.97 -21.83 -9.92
N GLY A 107 1.32 -20.83 -9.34
CA GLY A 107 -0.09 -20.55 -9.54
C GLY A 107 -0.37 -19.70 -10.76
N SER A 108 -1.56 -19.85 -11.36
CA SER A 108 -2.04 -19.05 -12.47
C SER A 108 -2.53 -17.65 -12.07
N GLY A 109 -2.61 -17.35 -10.78
CA GLY A 109 -3.09 -16.07 -10.23
C GLY A 109 -2.60 -15.80 -8.82
N PRO A 110 -2.97 -14.66 -8.25
CA PRO A 110 -2.60 -14.34 -6.88
C PRO A 110 -3.28 -15.29 -5.90
N TYR A 111 -2.51 -15.77 -4.94
CA TYR A 111 -3.01 -16.53 -3.80
C TYR A 111 -3.89 -15.64 -2.89
N PHE A 112 -3.45 -14.42 -2.65
CA PHE A 112 -4.19 -13.36 -1.96
C PHE A 112 -4.16 -12.09 -2.79
N MET A 113 -5.30 -11.39 -2.88
CA MET A 113 -5.40 -10.09 -3.50
C MET A 113 -6.34 -9.19 -2.69
N LEU A 114 -5.80 -8.09 -2.18
CA LEU A 114 -6.55 -7.00 -1.57
C LEU A 114 -6.96 -6.01 -2.66
N ALA A 115 -8.24 -5.75 -2.79
CA ALA A 115 -8.77 -4.70 -3.66
C ALA A 115 -9.56 -3.67 -2.88
N GLY A 116 -9.61 -2.44 -3.42
CA GLY A 116 -10.42 -1.34 -2.93
C GLY A 116 -11.43 -0.89 -3.97
N GLU A 117 -12.65 -0.60 -3.53
CA GLU A 117 -13.70 0.03 -4.32
C GLU A 117 -13.77 1.53 -4.04
N ARG A 118 -14.23 2.30 -5.00
CA ARG A 118 -14.34 3.77 -4.87
C ARG A 118 -15.20 4.21 -3.68
N GLY A 119 -16.17 3.39 -3.28
CA GLY A 119 -17.01 3.61 -2.10
C GLY A 119 -16.34 3.33 -0.76
N GLY A 120 -15.07 2.87 -0.75
CA GLY A 120 -14.30 2.63 0.46
C GLY A 120 -14.22 1.18 0.91
N ARG A 121 -14.98 0.27 0.30
CA ARG A 121 -14.90 -1.15 0.61
C ARG A 121 -13.54 -1.71 0.23
N LEU A 122 -12.88 -2.34 1.20
CA LEU A 122 -11.67 -3.16 1.02
C LEU A 122 -12.08 -4.63 1.11
N TYR A 123 -11.65 -5.44 0.17
CA TYR A 123 -12.06 -6.84 0.13
C TYR A 123 -10.98 -7.77 -0.41
N ALA A 124 -11.06 -9.04 -0.02
CA ALA A 124 -10.28 -10.10 -0.61
C ALA A 124 -10.96 -10.52 -1.92
N VAL A 125 -10.24 -10.45 -3.04
CA VAL A 125 -10.81 -10.73 -4.38
C VAL A 125 -11.29 -12.17 -4.48
N HIS A 126 -10.52 -13.12 -3.97
CA HIS A 126 -10.95 -14.51 -3.86
C HIS A 126 -11.97 -14.63 -2.72
N GLY A 127 -13.17 -15.12 -3.06
CA GLY A 127 -14.28 -15.22 -2.14
C GLY A 127 -15.08 -13.93 -1.91
N GLY A 128 -14.62 -12.79 -2.39
CA GLY A 128 -15.33 -11.50 -2.30
C GLY A 128 -15.55 -10.97 -0.88
N THR A 129 -14.83 -11.51 0.12
CA THR A 129 -15.00 -11.16 1.54
C THR A 129 -14.64 -9.71 1.80
N THR A 130 -15.59 -8.95 2.35
CA THR A 130 -15.31 -7.57 2.83
C THR A 130 -14.41 -7.62 4.05
N LEU A 131 -13.30 -6.89 4.00
CA LEU A 131 -12.31 -6.81 5.05
C LEU A 131 -12.48 -5.55 5.89
N SER A 132 -12.87 -4.43 5.27
CA SER A 132 -13.03 -3.12 5.91
C SER A 132 -13.76 -2.17 4.98
N ASN A 133 -14.27 -1.06 5.50
CA ASN A 133 -14.78 0.07 4.72
C ASN A 133 -13.90 1.32 4.85
N ALA A 134 -12.65 1.16 5.33
CA ALA A 134 -11.73 2.28 5.56
C ALA A 134 -11.05 2.81 4.29
N GLY A 135 -11.26 2.19 3.12
CA GLY A 135 -10.54 2.49 1.87
C GLY A 135 -11.13 3.61 1.03
N THR A 136 -11.84 4.58 1.61
CA THR A 136 -12.38 5.72 0.87
C THR A 136 -11.28 6.52 0.17
N VAL A 137 -11.59 7.07 -1.00
CA VAL A 137 -10.63 7.92 -1.74
C VAL A 137 -10.16 9.06 -0.85
N GLY A 138 -8.85 9.24 -0.75
CA GLY A 138 -8.22 10.22 0.14
C GLY A 138 -7.83 9.69 1.52
N ALA A 139 -8.44 8.61 2.01
CA ALA A 139 -8.09 8.02 3.30
C ALA A 139 -6.75 7.27 3.24
N THR A 140 -5.97 7.34 4.32
CA THR A 140 -4.77 6.54 4.52
C THR A 140 -5.11 5.29 5.32
N VAL A 141 -4.74 4.13 4.80
CA VAL A 141 -5.02 2.82 5.40
C VAL A 141 -3.73 2.06 5.61
N ARG A 142 -3.50 1.57 6.83
CA ARG A 142 -2.41 0.65 7.14
C ARG A 142 -2.81 -0.76 6.75
N VAL A 143 -1.95 -1.45 6.01
CA VAL A 143 -2.10 -2.87 5.65
C VAL A 143 -0.89 -3.63 6.15
N ASN A 144 -1.15 -4.72 6.88
CA ASN A 144 -0.14 -5.72 7.16
C ASN A 144 -0.61 -7.07 6.60
N THR A 145 0.33 -7.85 6.09
CA THR A 145 0.12 -9.28 5.83
C THR A 145 1.19 -10.08 6.57
N VAL A 146 0.77 -11.14 7.26
CA VAL A 146 1.67 -12.11 7.87
C VAL A 146 1.43 -13.45 7.22
N HIS A 147 2.43 -13.92 6.48
CA HIS A 147 2.36 -15.15 5.71
C HIS A 147 3.33 -16.20 6.30
N GLN A 148 2.78 -17.22 6.92
CA GLN A 148 3.47 -18.43 7.34
C GLN A 148 3.26 -19.50 6.27
N VAL A 149 4.29 -19.71 5.44
CA VAL A 149 4.25 -20.67 4.32
C VAL A 149 3.98 -22.09 4.84
N GLY A 150 3.03 -22.77 4.22
CA GLY A 150 2.58 -24.11 4.62
C GLY A 150 1.62 -24.12 5.81
N SER A 151 1.17 -22.97 6.28
CA SER A 151 0.24 -22.85 7.42
C SER A 151 -0.88 -21.85 7.13
N GLN A 152 -0.61 -20.54 7.20
CA GLN A 152 -1.65 -19.53 7.06
C GLN A 152 -1.13 -18.19 6.55
N HIS A 153 -2.03 -17.43 5.93
CA HIS A 153 -1.84 -16.05 5.53
C HIS A 153 -2.88 -15.19 6.26
N ARG A 154 -2.42 -14.24 7.05
CA ARG A 154 -3.24 -13.32 7.83
C ARG A 154 -3.15 -11.92 7.27
N THR A 155 -4.27 -11.22 7.21
CA THR A 155 -4.36 -9.83 6.75
C THR A 155 -4.92 -8.95 7.84
N TYR A 156 -4.26 -7.82 8.07
CA TYR A 156 -4.64 -6.82 9.05
C TYR A 156 -4.91 -5.50 8.32
N ILE A 157 -5.97 -4.82 8.71
CA ILE A 157 -6.30 -3.46 8.28
C ILE A 157 -6.35 -2.58 9.51
N ASN A 158 -5.56 -1.51 9.51
CA ASN A 158 -5.43 -0.58 10.64
C ASN A 158 -5.12 -1.28 11.98
N GLY A 159 -4.31 -2.35 11.93
CA GLY A 159 -3.90 -3.14 13.09
C GLY A 159 -4.87 -4.25 13.51
N SER A 160 -6.08 -4.31 12.96
CA SER A 160 -7.06 -5.35 13.28
C SER A 160 -6.93 -6.54 12.31
N LEU A 161 -6.88 -7.78 12.84
CA LEU A 161 -6.96 -8.99 12.04
C LEU A 161 -8.35 -9.08 11.37
N VAL A 162 -8.37 -9.08 10.04
CA VAL A 162 -9.62 -9.07 9.26
C VAL A 162 -9.80 -10.30 8.40
N HIS A 163 -8.74 -11.08 8.17
CA HIS A 163 -8.84 -12.29 7.35
C HIS A 163 -7.70 -13.27 7.61
N THR A 164 -8.02 -14.57 7.48
CA THR A 164 -7.07 -15.67 7.57
C THR A 164 -7.40 -16.71 6.50
N TYR A 165 -6.37 -17.12 5.75
CA TYR A 165 -6.43 -18.26 4.81
C TYR A 165 -5.48 -19.35 5.26
N SER A 166 -5.80 -20.61 4.95
CA SER A 166 -4.81 -21.69 4.96
C SER A 166 -3.80 -21.46 3.84
N SER A 167 -2.51 -21.59 4.10
CA SER A 167 -1.46 -21.44 3.09
C SER A 167 -0.84 -22.78 2.72
N PRO A 168 -0.73 -23.11 1.42
CA PRO A 168 0.06 -24.24 0.99
C PRO A 168 1.55 -24.00 1.21
N GLY A 169 2.36 -25.05 1.11
CA GLY A 169 3.81 -24.93 0.97
C GLY A 169 4.19 -24.35 -0.38
N GLY A 170 5.50 -24.12 -0.59
CA GLY A 170 6.04 -23.68 -1.87
C GLY A 170 6.67 -22.29 -1.82
N SER A 171 6.78 -21.69 -2.99
CA SER A 171 7.42 -20.39 -3.20
C SER A 171 6.39 -19.30 -3.48
N PHE A 172 6.61 -18.14 -2.90
CA PHE A 172 5.69 -17.01 -3.01
C PHE A 172 6.44 -15.70 -3.27
N TYR A 173 5.75 -14.72 -3.79
CA TYR A 173 6.22 -13.35 -3.89
C TYR A 173 5.11 -12.35 -3.65
N ASP A 174 5.50 -11.20 -3.14
CA ASP A 174 4.58 -10.09 -2.88
C ASP A 174 4.61 -9.06 -3.98
N LYS A 175 3.46 -8.45 -4.23
CA LYS A 175 3.32 -7.23 -5.02
C LYS A 175 2.49 -6.21 -4.28
N PHE A 176 2.75 -4.95 -4.56
CA PHE A 176 1.83 -3.87 -4.24
C PHE A 176 1.94 -2.73 -5.25
N GLY A 177 0.92 -1.89 -5.30
CA GLY A 177 0.83 -0.78 -6.23
C GLY A 177 -0.61 -0.50 -6.65
N ALA A 178 -0.83 -0.44 -7.95
CA ALA A 178 -2.12 -0.25 -8.60
C ALA A 178 -2.26 -1.23 -9.76
N TYR A 179 -3.24 -2.14 -9.67
CA TYR A 179 -3.52 -3.11 -10.73
C TYR A 179 -5.02 -3.18 -10.97
N ARG A 180 -5.41 -3.32 -12.24
CA ARG A 180 -6.80 -3.57 -12.61
C ARG A 180 -6.92 -4.43 -13.86
N THR A 181 -8.04 -5.13 -13.94
CA THR A 181 -8.60 -5.75 -15.14
C THR A 181 -9.66 -4.82 -15.76
N ASN A 182 -10.26 -5.23 -16.87
CA ASN A 182 -11.32 -4.48 -17.55
C ASN A 182 -12.46 -4.02 -16.63
N SER A 183 -12.80 -4.83 -15.60
CA SER A 183 -13.89 -4.52 -14.68
C SER A 183 -13.62 -3.32 -13.75
N GLY A 184 -12.38 -2.82 -13.68
CA GLY A 184 -12.01 -1.66 -12.88
C GLY A 184 -11.67 -0.42 -13.70
N ALA A 185 -12.26 -0.25 -14.90
CA ALA A 185 -11.91 0.82 -15.84
C ALA A 185 -11.89 2.23 -15.22
N GLY A 186 -11.02 3.09 -15.74
CA GLY A 186 -10.86 4.50 -15.35
C GLY A 186 -9.49 4.81 -14.72
N PRO A 187 -8.98 6.05 -14.83
CA PRO A 187 -7.75 6.46 -14.18
C PRO A 187 -7.79 6.29 -12.67
N ALA A 188 -6.63 5.96 -12.11
CA ALA A 188 -6.45 5.86 -10.65
C ALA A 188 -5.02 6.21 -10.26
N THR A 189 -4.86 6.77 -9.07
CA THR A 189 -3.57 7.02 -8.44
C THR A 189 -3.58 6.45 -7.03
N VAL A 190 -2.62 5.59 -6.74
CA VAL A 190 -2.38 5.03 -5.40
C VAL A 190 -1.01 5.47 -4.93
N VAL A 191 -0.95 6.03 -3.74
CA VAL A 191 0.31 6.42 -3.08
C VAL A 191 0.53 5.49 -1.90
N TRP A 192 1.71 4.87 -1.85
CA TRP A 192 2.15 4.05 -0.73
C TRP A 192 3.21 4.78 0.08
N SER A 193 3.32 4.44 1.36
CA SER A 193 4.35 4.95 2.27
C SER A 193 4.64 3.95 3.38
N GLY A 194 5.74 4.11 4.12
CA GLY A 194 6.08 3.29 5.28
C GLY A 194 6.18 1.79 4.95
N VAL A 195 6.62 1.44 3.73
CA VAL A 195 6.71 0.04 3.28
C VAL A 195 7.89 -0.63 3.96
N GLN A 196 7.60 -1.72 4.67
CA GLN A 196 8.59 -2.50 5.40
C GLN A 196 8.31 -3.99 5.29
N PHE A 197 9.38 -4.78 5.44
CA PHE A 197 9.32 -6.24 5.40
C PHE A 197 10.11 -6.85 6.54
N TRP A 198 9.64 -7.98 7.07
CA TRP A 198 10.32 -8.76 8.09
C TRP A 198 10.22 -10.26 7.79
N ARG A 199 11.07 -11.02 8.47
CA ARG A 199 11.06 -12.48 8.49
C ARG A 199 11.27 -13.04 9.90
N ARG A 200 10.81 -14.25 10.12
CA ARG A 200 11.14 -15.14 11.25
C ARG A 200 11.04 -16.61 10.85
#